data_0b76344b1dea88f1013e1412229a6450
#
_entry.id   0b76344b1dea88f1013e1412229a6450
#
_cell.length_a   1.000
_cell.length_b   1.000
_cell.length_c   1.000
_cell.angle_alpha   90.00
_cell.angle_beta   90.00
_cell.angle_gamma   90.00
#
_symmetry.space_group_name_H-M   'P 1'
#
loop_
_entity.id
_entity.type
_entity.pdbx_description
1 polymer ?
#
loop_
_entity_poly.entity_id
_entity_poly.type
_entity_poly.pdbx_seq_one_letter_code
_entity_poly.pdbx_strand_id
1 'polypeptide(L)'
;MNNTLGYSAIAAALTLGLGSTAALAQMPSVNVATDPSFVPFEMMDPDSGEMIGFDMDIINEVARRAGFEVNLTTMEFSGIIPAVQTGSQEIAIAGTTITDERAQVVDFSDPYYDSGLQIIVRADNDNVEEIDDLEGLSIATKIGSTSYNFLQQELGEDADITPYPGTADMYMALLGRNVDAVLYDAPNVAYFSQTRGEGRTKVVGPLYEGQQYGIVFHKGSEWLEPSNEALAAMREDGTYDEIYEKWFGEAPTAD
;
A
#
# COMPACT_ATOMS: atom_id res chain seq x y z
N MET A 1 23.30 -79.47 -55.28
CA MET A 1 23.89 -79.00 -54.04
C MET A 1 23.95 -77.50 -54.14
N ASN A 2 22.91 -76.73 -53.71
CA ASN A 2 22.89 -75.27 -53.69
C ASN A 2 22.31 -74.85 -52.36
N ASN A 3 23.15 -74.22 -51.54
CA ASN A 3 22.78 -73.62 -50.31
C ASN A 3 22.35 -72.14 -50.62
N THR A 4 21.12 -71.81 -50.30
CA THR A 4 20.65 -70.45 -50.30
C THR A 4 20.53 -69.97 -48.84
N LEU A 5 21.38 -68.99 -48.44
CA LEU A 5 21.34 -68.31 -47.19
C LEU A 5 20.26 -67.16 -47.26
N GLY A 6 19.25 -67.26 -46.41
CA GLY A 6 18.26 -66.20 -46.25
C GLY A 6 18.76 -65.12 -45.26
N TYR A 7 18.78 -63.83 -45.68
CA TYR A 7 19.00 -62.68 -44.79
C TYR A 7 17.68 -62.21 -44.28
N SER A 8 17.48 -62.30 -42.96
CA SER A 8 16.38 -61.68 -42.28
C SER A 8 16.76 -60.20 -41.88
N ALA A 9 16.10 -59.23 -42.49
CA ALA A 9 16.24 -57.81 -42.14
C ALA A 9 15.36 -57.51 -40.92
N ILE A 10 15.98 -57.14 -39.80
CA ILE A 10 15.29 -56.67 -38.63
C ILE A 10 15.14 -55.15 -38.80
N ALA A 11 13.89 -54.63 -38.99
CA ALA A 11 13.56 -53.26 -39.00
C ALA A 11 13.41 -52.79 -37.56
N ALA A 12 14.36 -51.97 -37.06
CA ALA A 12 14.25 -51.27 -35.78
C ALA A 12 13.40 -50.01 -35.95
N ALA A 13 12.20 -50.01 -35.42
CA ALA A 13 11.35 -48.83 -35.35
C ALA A 13 11.85 -47.90 -34.20
N LEU A 14 12.51 -46.82 -34.53
CA LEU A 14 12.79 -45.73 -33.61
C LEU A 14 11.50 -44.94 -33.35
N THR A 15 10.88 -45.12 -32.21
CA THR A 15 9.83 -44.25 -31.70
C THR A 15 10.49 -42.98 -31.09
N LEU A 16 10.49 -41.88 -31.85
CA LEU A 16 10.80 -40.56 -31.31
C LEU A 16 9.67 -40.15 -30.33
N GLY A 17 9.93 -40.26 -29.04
CA GLY A 17 9.10 -39.68 -28.02
C GLY A 17 9.24 -38.16 -28.07
N LEU A 18 8.22 -37.45 -28.58
CA LEU A 18 8.06 -36.02 -28.43
C LEU A 18 7.77 -35.77 -26.96
N GLY A 19 8.83 -35.51 -26.16
CA GLY A 19 8.72 -34.96 -24.83
C GLY A 19 8.27 -33.51 -24.98
N SER A 20 6.96 -33.24 -24.77
CA SER A 20 6.48 -31.89 -24.55
C SER A 20 7.10 -31.37 -23.25
N THR A 21 8.20 -30.63 -23.36
CA THR A 21 8.64 -29.75 -22.28
C THR A 21 7.57 -28.67 -22.17
N ALA A 22 6.66 -28.78 -21.20
CA ALA A 22 5.86 -27.66 -20.76
C ALA A 22 6.87 -26.59 -20.29
N ALA A 23 7.10 -25.57 -21.10
CA ALA A 23 7.76 -24.38 -20.67
C ALA A 23 6.89 -23.84 -19.53
N LEU A 24 7.41 -23.82 -18.31
CA LEU A 24 6.82 -23.05 -17.22
C LEU A 24 6.82 -21.61 -17.73
N ALA A 25 5.65 -21.10 -18.09
CA ALA A 25 5.52 -19.70 -18.47
C ALA A 25 5.96 -18.88 -17.24
N GLN A 26 7.04 -18.12 -17.40
CA GLN A 26 7.50 -17.20 -16.39
C GLN A 26 6.40 -16.15 -16.19
N MET A 27 6.01 -15.91 -14.94
CA MET A 27 5.04 -14.85 -14.65
C MET A 27 5.59 -13.50 -15.11
N PRO A 28 4.76 -12.64 -15.70
CA PRO A 28 5.19 -11.30 -16.09
C PRO A 28 5.61 -10.49 -14.85
N SER A 29 6.72 -9.76 -14.98
CA SER A 29 7.20 -8.86 -13.92
C SER A 29 6.53 -7.50 -14.10
N VAL A 30 5.85 -7.00 -13.06
CA VAL A 30 5.08 -5.77 -13.05
C VAL A 30 5.73 -4.76 -12.10
N ASN A 31 5.93 -3.52 -12.58
CA ASN A 31 6.50 -2.45 -11.77
C ASN A 31 5.46 -1.94 -10.76
N VAL A 32 5.78 -2.06 -9.47
CA VAL A 32 4.92 -1.65 -8.36
C VAL A 32 5.63 -0.59 -7.53
N ALA A 33 5.00 0.57 -7.35
CA ALA A 33 5.51 1.64 -6.48
C ALA A 33 4.94 1.54 -5.07
N THR A 34 5.75 1.93 -4.07
CA THR A 34 5.34 2.10 -2.68
C THR A 34 6.13 3.24 -2.01
N ASP A 35 5.62 3.76 -0.88
CA ASP A 35 6.31 4.76 -0.05
C ASP A 35 6.80 4.12 1.26
N PRO A 36 8.13 4.04 1.51
CA PRO A 36 8.68 3.31 2.67
C PRO A 36 8.44 4.01 4.03
N SER A 37 7.59 5.03 4.09
CA SER A 37 7.40 5.84 5.30
C SER A 37 6.02 5.70 5.95
N PHE A 38 5.14 4.82 5.50
CA PHE A 38 3.76 4.69 6.01
C PHE A 38 3.56 3.48 6.91
N VAL A 39 4.15 3.51 8.09
CA VAL A 39 4.10 2.41 9.09
C VAL A 39 2.69 2.29 9.69
N PRO A 40 2.11 1.07 9.85
CA PRO A 40 2.67 -0.26 9.61
C PRO A 40 2.33 -0.84 8.22
N PHE A 41 1.88 -0.03 7.27
CA PHE A 41 1.48 -0.47 5.93
C PHE A 41 2.69 -0.82 5.06
N GLU A 42 3.68 0.08 5.00
CA GLU A 42 4.94 -0.15 4.32
C GLU A 42 6.10 0.54 5.05
N MET A 43 7.15 -0.22 5.27
CA MET A 43 8.36 0.26 5.93
C MET A 43 9.56 -0.60 5.54
N MET A 44 10.75 -0.01 5.68
CA MET A 44 12.00 -0.76 5.57
C MET A 44 12.26 -1.53 6.87
N ASP A 45 12.41 -2.84 6.79
CA ASP A 45 12.87 -3.64 7.92
C ASP A 45 14.35 -3.29 8.22
N PRO A 46 14.66 -2.80 9.43
CA PRO A 46 16.02 -2.37 9.75
C PRO A 46 17.06 -3.51 9.80
N ASP A 47 16.62 -4.75 9.98
CA ASP A 47 17.49 -5.90 10.11
C ASP A 47 17.81 -6.55 8.76
N SER A 48 16.79 -6.72 7.89
CA SER A 48 16.95 -7.35 6.58
C SER A 48 17.18 -6.33 5.44
N GLY A 49 16.70 -5.09 5.60
CA GLY A 49 16.66 -4.09 4.53
C GLY A 49 15.57 -4.36 3.48
N GLU A 50 14.66 -5.27 3.75
CA GLU A 50 13.53 -5.57 2.88
C GLU A 50 12.34 -4.67 3.21
N MET A 51 11.47 -4.45 2.21
CA MET A 51 10.18 -3.79 2.44
C MET A 51 9.21 -4.78 3.05
N ILE A 52 8.63 -4.39 4.20
CA ILE A 52 7.64 -5.15 4.94
C ILE A 52 6.45 -4.25 5.28
N GLY A 53 5.32 -4.84 5.63
CA GLY A 53 4.13 -4.11 6.05
C GLY A 53 2.86 -4.77 5.56
N PHE A 54 1.74 -4.23 6.03
CA PHE A 54 0.42 -4.71 5.62
C PHE A 54 0.25 -4.65 4.10
N ASP A 55 0.58 -3.51 3.48
CA ASP A 55 0.49 -3.31 2.04
C ASP A 55 1.42 -4.25 1.27
N MET A 56 2.60 -4.56 1.84
CA MET A 56 3.53 -5.50 1.21
C MET A 56 2.99 -6.92 1.20
N ASP A 57 2.35 -7.36 2.29
CA ASP A 57 1.72 -8.68 2.34
C ASP A 57 0.51 -8.74 1.40
N ILE A 58 -0.32 -7.69 1.35
CA ILE A 58 -1.48 -7.58 0.44
C ILE A 58 -1.03 -7.66 -1.02
N ILE A 59 -0.08 -6.83 -1.45
CA ILE A 59 0.32 -6.79 -2.87
C ILE A 59 1.02 -8.08 -3.31
N ASN A 60 1.81 -8.72 -2.45
CA ASN A 60 2.46 -9.97 -2.77
C ASN A 60 1.44 -11.11 -2.94
N GLU A 61 0.43 -11.16 -2.08
CA GLU A 61 -0.63 -12.18 -2.18
C GLU A 61 -1.55 -11.91 -3.38
N VAL A 62 -1.90 -10.64 -3.64
CA VAL A 62 -2.62 -10.23 -4.85
C VAL A 62 -1.85 -10.63 -6.10
N ALA A 63 -0.56 -10.32 -6.19
CA ALA A 63 0.29 -10.65 -7.33
C ALA A 63 0.36 -12.17 -7.57
N ARG A 64 0.54 -12.94 -6.49
CA ARG A 64 0.56 -14.40 -6.56
C ARG A 64 -0.74 -14.98 -7.14
N ARG A 65 -1.90 -14.43 -6.75
CA ARG A 65 -3.23 -14.87 -7.24
C ARG A 65 -3.53 -14.36 -8.65
N ALA A 66 -3.19 -13.11 -8.92
CA ALA A 66 -3.40 -12.48 -10.23
C ALA A 66 -2.41 -12.95 -11.30
N GLY A 67 -1.30 -13.61 -10.91
CA GLY A 67 -0.35 -14.24 -11.84
C GLY A 67 0.75 -13.33 -12.35
N PHE A 68 1.23 -12.40 -11.53
CA PHE A 68 2.40 -11.55 -11.84
C PHE A 68 3.45 -11.56 -10.72
N GLU A 69 4.68 -11.15 -11.04
CA GLU A 69 5.76 -10.93 -10.09
C GLU A 69 5.91 -9.44 -9.80
N VAL A 70 6.02 -9.08 -8.52
CA VAL A 70 6.22 -7.69 -8.07
C VAL A 70 7.66 -7.28 -8.32
N ASN A 71 7.87 -6.24 -9.16
CA ASN A 71 9.12 -5.51 -9.26
C ASN A 71 8.98 -4.20 -8.48
N LEU A 72 9.32 -4.24 -7.18
CA LEU A 72 9.06 -3.16 -6.24
C LEU A 72 10.01 -1.98 -6.44
N THR A 73 9.47 -0.76 -6.45
CA THR A 73 10.20 0.51 -6.48
C THR A 73 9.71 1.41 -5.35
N THR A 74 10.62 1.90 -4.52
CA THR A 74 10.27 2.86 -3.46
C THR A 74 10.40 4.30 -3.95
N MET A 75 9.45 5.15 -3.56
CA MET A 75 9.46 6.59 -3.87
C MET A 75 8.69 7.38 -2.83
N GLU A 76 8.81 8.71 -2.83
CA GLU A 76 7.98 9.57 -2.00
C GLU A 76 6.52 9.52 -2.44
N PHE A 77 5.58 9.57 -1.49
CA PHE A 77 4.13 9.46 -1.73
C PHE A 77 3.61 10.43 -2.80
N SER A 78 4.09 11.69 -2.77
CA SER A 78 3.70 12.72 -3.74
C SER A 78 4.04 12.37 -5.19
N GLY A 79 4.97 11.46 -5.41
CA GLY A 79 5.37 10.96 -6.73
C GLY A 79 4.54 9.78 -7.24
N ILE A 80 3.76 9.11 -6.38
CA ILE A 80 3.07 7.85 -6.71
C ILE A 80 2.03 8.04 -7.81
N ILE A 81 1.05 8.91 -7.62
CA ILE A 81 -0.01 9.16 -8.62
C ILE A 81 0.58 9.61 -9.97
N PRO A 82 1.51 10.60 -10.03
CA PRO A 82 2.18 10.95 -11.28
C PRO A 82 2.94 9.79 -11.95
N ALA A 83 3.60 8.93 -11.16
CA ALA A 83 4.35 7.80 -11.70
C ALA A 83 3.43 6.75 -12.35
N VAL A 84 2.29 6.46 -11.71
CA VAL A 84 1.28 5.54 -12.25
C VAL A 84 0.55 6.17 -13.44
N GLN A 85 0.16 7.44 -13.36
CA GLN A 85 -0.49 8.16 -14.46
C GLN A 85 0.34 8.15 -15.76
N THR A 86 1.66 8.30 -15.65
CA THR A 86 2.56 8.30 -16.80
C THR A 86 2.95 6.91 -17.29
N GLY A 87 2.56 5.84 -16.58
CA GLY A 87 2.93 4.46 -16.89
C GLY A 87 4.39 4.12 -16.59
N SER A 88 5.12 4.97 -15.83
CA SER A 88 6.46 4.62 -15.34
C SER A 88 6.40 3.55 -14.24
N GLN A 89 5.27 3.50 -13.54
CA GLN A 89 4.85 2.41 -12.67
C GLN A 89 3.48 1.93 -13.16
N GLU A 90 3.30 0.63 -13.21
CA GLU A 90 2.02 0.03 -13.63
C GLU A 90 1.01 0.00 -12.49
N ILE A 91 1.50 -0.29 -11.29
CA ILE A 91 0.73 -0.44 -10.06
C ILE A 91 1.40 0.39 -8.96
N ALA A 92 0.63 0.82 -7.96
CA ALA A 92 1.16 1.28 -6.70
C ALA A 92 0.27 0.85 -5.53
N ILE A 93 0.90 0.59 -4.38
CA ILE A 93 0.24 0.36 -3.10
C ILE A 93 0.98 1.14 -2.03
N ALA A 94 0.30 2.06 -1.34
CA ALA A 94 0.90 2.98 -0.38
C ALA A 94 -0.16 3.67 0.49
N GLY A 95 -1.14 2.93 1.02
CA GLY A 95 -2.25 3.52 1.78
C GLY A 95 -2.94 4.65 1.00
N THR A 96 -3.11 4.47 -0.32
CA THR A 96 -3.59 5.55 -1.18
C THR A 96 -5.10 5.67 -1.11
N THR A 97 -5.58 6.77 -0.51
CA THR A 97 -7.01 7.08 -0.45
C THR A 97 -7.61 7.19 -1.85
N ILE A 98 -8.70 6.49 -2.10
CA ILE A 98 -9.53 6.62 -3.29
C ILE A 98 -10.23 7.98 -3.23
N THR A 99 -9.97 8.85 -4.22
CA THR A 99 -10.68 10.13 -4.38
C THR A 99 -11.11 10.34 -5.83
N ASP A 100 -12.19 11.10 -6.02
CA ASP A 100 -12.66 11.45 -7.37
C ASP A 100 -11.60 12.17 -8.20
N GLU A 101 -10.77 13.01 -7.57
CA GLU A 101 -9.67 13.72 -8.23
C GLU A 101 -8.64 12.72 -8.77
N ARG A 102 -8.15 11.82 -7.93
CA ARG A 102 -7.16 10.79 -8.32
C ARG A 102 -7.73 9.83 -9.36
N ALA A 103 -9.00 9.45 -9.21
CA ALA A 103 -9.71 8.57 -10.15
C ALA A 103 -9.90 9.16 -11.56
N GLN A 104 -9.68 10.46 -11.77
CA GLN A 104 -9.65 11.06 -13.12
C GLN A 104 -8.42 10.62 -13.90
N VAL A 105 -7.30 10.35 -13.25
CA VAL A 105 -6.00 10.13 -13.89
C VAL A 105 -5.41 8.74 -13.71
N VAL A 106 -5.90 7.96 -12.74
CA VAL A 106 -5.53 6.56 -12.47
C VAL A 106 -6.79 5.72 -12.25
N ASP A 107 -6.67 4.40 -12.24
CA ASP A 107 -7.72 3.49 -11.78
C ASP A 107 -7.38 2.96 -10.39
N PHE A 108 -8.41 2.56 -9.64
CA PHE A 108 -8.27 1.98 -8.31
C PHE A 108 -8.89 0.59 -8.26
N SER A 109 -8.31 -0.28 -7.44
CA SER A 109 -8.98 -1.52 -7.03
C SER A 109 -10.24 -1.24 -6.22
N ASP A 110 -11.02 -2.28 -5.96
CA ASP A 110 -11.94 -2.27 -4.83
C ASP A 110 -11.18 -1.91 -3.55
N PRO A 111 -11.83 -1.23 -2.59
CA PRO A 111 -11.20 -0.84 -1.35
C PRO A 111 -10.62 -2.04 -0.59
N TYR A 112 -9.38 -1.91 -0.10
CA TYR A 112 -8.78 -2.97 0.73
C TYR A 112 -8.64 -2.58 2.20
N TYR A 113 -8.80 -1.30 2.57
CA TYR A 113 -8.71 -0.84 3.96
C TYR A 113 -9.58 0.39 4.18
N ASP A 114 -10.32 0.43 5.30
CA ASP A 114 -11.09 1.60 5.74
C ASP A 114 -10.26 2.46 6.68
N SER A 115 -10.25 3.77 6.43
CA SER A 115 -9.45 4.75 7.15
C SER A 115 -10.24 6.05 7.39
N GLY A 116 -9.56 7.05 7.83
CA GLY A 116 -9.98 8.43 8.03
C GLY A 116 -8.83 9.26 8.53
N LEU A 117 -9.07 10.49 8.92
CA LEU A 117 -8.06 11.42 9.41
C LEU A 117 -8.18 11.60 10.93
N GLN A 118 -7.05 11.81 11.61
CA GLN A 118 -7.00 11.96 13.07
C GLN A 118 -5.98 13.00 13.47
N ILE A 119 -6.30 13.75 14.52
CA ILE A 119 -5.37 14.72 15.14
C ILE A 119 -4.55 14.01 16.22
N ILE A 120 -3.26 14.29 16.25
CA ILE A 120 -2.36 13.91 17.33
C ILE A 120 -1.59 15.12 17.83
N VAL A 121 -1.52 15.26 19.13
CA VAL A 121 -0.81 16.33 19.82
C VAL A 121 0.14 15.76 20.87
N ARG A 122 1.02 16.60 21.41
CA ARG A 122 1.83 16.21 22.57
C ARG A 122 0.94 15.91 23.78
N ALA A 123 1.36 15.00 24.62
CA ALA A 123 0.59 14.57 25.80
C ALA A 123 0.28 15.73 26.79
N ASP A 124 1.13 16.76 26.80
CA ASP A 124 0.97 17.96 27.64
C ASP A 124 0.16 19.09 26.97
N ASN A 125 -0.39 18.88 25.78
CA ASN A 125 -1.28 19.85 25.13
C ASN A 125 -2.72 19.61 25.59
N ASP A 126 -3.29 20.50 26.38
CA ASP A 126 -4.67 20.43 26.86
C ASP A 126 -5.60 21.45 26.17
N ASN A 127 -5.14 22.07 25.07
CA ASN A 127 -5.88 23.11 24.38
C ASN A 127 -6.50 22.66 23.05
N VAL A 128 -6.12 21.49 22.54
CA VAL A 128 -6.63 20.96 21.28
C VAL A 128 -7.48 19.73 21.58
N GLU A 129 -8.77 19.82 21.27
CA GLU A 129 -9.74 18.72 21.37
C GLU A 129 -10.34 18.37 20.00
N GLU A 130 -10.44 19.32 19.07
CA GLU A 130 -11.03 19.14 17.74
C GLU A 130 -10.38 20.02 16.67
N ILE A 131 -10.88 19.95 15.42
CA ILE A 131 -10.28 20.64 14.28
C ILE A 131 -10.29 22.17 14.43
N ASP A 132 -11.34 22.75 15.01
CA ASP A 132 -11.50 24.18 15.20
C ASP A 132 -10.43 24.76 16.14
N ASP A 133 -9.92 23.95 17.07
CA ASP A 133 -8.86 24.34 18.00
C ASP A 133 -7.48 24.47 17.33
N LEU A 134 -7.36 24.04 16.09
CA LEU A 134 -6.11 24.17 15.32
C LEU A 134 -5.95 25.55 14.67
N GLU A 135 -6.98 26.41 14.71
CA GLU A 135 -6.89 27.76 14.15
C GLU A 135 -5.74 28.56 14.79
N GLY A 136 -4.83 29.05 13.96
CA GLY A 136 -3.65 29.84 14.39
C GLY A 136 -2.50 29.00 14.99
N LEU A 137 -2.61 27.70 15.03
CA LEU A 137 -1.53 26.79 15.43
C LEU A 137 -0.70 26.35 14.22
N SER A 138 0.54 25.92 14.49
CA SER A 138 1.40 25.28 13.48
C SER A 138 1.09 23.79 13.38
N ILE A 139 0.75 23.33 12.18
CA ILE A 139 0.26 21.97 11.92
C ILE A 139 1.16 21.27 10.92
N ALA A 140 1.56 20.03 11.23
CA ALA A 140 2.25 19.18 10.27
C ALA A 140 1.30 18.17 9.66
N THR A 141 1.59 17.83 8.40
CA THR A 141 0.92 16.76 7.66
C THR A 141 1.86 16.20 6.58
N LYS A 142 1.44 15.20 5.83
CA LYS A 142 2.26 14.63 4.75
C LYS A 142 1.95 15.30 3.42
N ILE A 143 3.01 15.60 2.65
CA ILE A 143 2.87 16.21 1.32
C ILE A 143 2.12 15.27 0.35
N GLY A 144 1.14 15.82 -0.37
CA GLY A 144 0.33 15.07 -1.34
C GLY A 144 -0.77 14.19 -0.75
N SER A 145 -0.96 14.23 0.59
CA SER A 145 -2.02 13.49 1.28
C SER A 145 -3.36 14.23 1.23
N THR A 146 -4.44 13.49 1.46
CA THR A 146 -5.80 14.04 1.63
C THR A 146 -5.90 14.92 2.88
N SER A 147 -5.12 14.63 3.93
CA SER A 147 -5.06 15.42 5.15
C SER A 147 -4.58 16.86 4.92
N TYR A 148 -3.67 17.08 3.96
CA TYR A 148 -3.28 18.44 3.57
C TYR A 148 -4.45 19.22 2.97
N ASN A 149 -5.20 18.61 2.05
CA ASN A 149 -6.35 19.24 1.41
C ASN A 149 -7.46 19.50 2.43
N PHE A 150 -7.71 18.57 3.33
CA PHE A 150 -8.69 18.71 4.42
C PHE A 150 -8.35 19.88 5.34
N LEU A 151 -7.10 20.00 5.78
CA LEU A 151 -6.66 21.14 6.60
C LEU A 151 -6.86 22.49 5.88
N GLN A 152 -6.55 22.57 4.59
CA GLN A 152 -6.79 23.79 3.81
C GLN A 152 -8.27 24.11 3.67
N GLN A 153 -9.12 23.10 3.55
CA GLN A 153 -10.56 23.29 3.45
C GLN A 153 -11.17 23.78 4.76
N GLU A 154 -10.78 23.20 5.90
CA GLU A 154 -11.32 23.53 7.21
C GLU A 154 -10.76 24.82 7.80
N LEU A 155 -9.45 25.06 7.67
CA LEU A 155 -8.75 26.17 8.31
C LEU A 155 -8.41 27.32 7.36
N GLY A 156 -8.61 27.13 6.05
CA GLY A 156 -8.30 28.13 5.02
C GLY A 156 -6.86 28.06 4.50
N GLU A 157 -6.64 28.74 3.37
CA GLU A 157 -5.36 28.75 2.66
C GLU A 157 -4.21 29.43 3.44
N ASP A 158 -4.56 30.32 4.39
CA ASP A 158 -3.59 31.06 5.21
C ASP A 158 -3.18 30.30 6.48
N ALA A 159 -3.69 29.07 6.71
CA ALA A 159 -3.32 28.23 7.85
C ALA A 159 -1.82 27.84 7.81
N ASP A 160 -1.18 27.84 8.98
CA ASP A 160 0.24 27.48 9.13
C ASP A 160 0.42 25.95 9.04
N ILE A 161 0.33 25.44 7.81
CA ILE A 161 0.46 24.00 7.50
C ILE A 161 1.83 23.73 6.91
N THR A 162 2.63 22.89 7.58
CA THR A 162 3.92 22.42 7.10
C THR A 162 3.82 20.98 6.57
N PRO A 163 3.89 20.75 5.24
CA PRO A 163 3.89 19.42 4.68
C PRO A 163 5.30 18.78 4.75
N TYR A 164 5.35 17.52 5.21
CA TYR A 164 6.58 16.74 5.31
C TYR A 164 6.60 15.60 4.26
N PRO A 165 7.76 15.24 3.71
CA PRO A 165 7.85 14.12 2.76
C PRO A 165 7.64 12.76 3.43
N GLY A 166 8.04 12.59 4.69
CA GLY A 166 7.93 11.35 5.44
C GLY A 166 7.27 11.53 6.80
N THR A 167 6.59 10.51 7.30
CA THR A 167 5.88 10.56 8.58
C THR A 167 6.82 10.65 9.78
N ALA A 168 8.04 10.10 9.69
CA ALA A 168 9.01 10.16 10.77
C ALA A 168 9.40 11.62 11.12
N ASP A 169 9.71 12.43 10.11
CA ASP A 169 10.08 13.84 10.30
C ASP A 169 8.89 14.66 10.81
N MET A 170 7.69 14.39 10.31
CA MET A 170 6.43 15.00 10.75
C MET A 170 6.21 14.78 12.26
N TYR A 171 6.32 13.53 12.74
CA TYR A 171 6.16 13.25 14.18
C TYR A 171 7.34 13.76 15.02
N MET A 172 8.54 13.77 14.47
CA MET A 172 9.70 14.36 15.18
C MET A 172 9.54 15.87 15.33
N ALA A 173 8.93 16.58 14.36
CA ALA A 173 8.59 17.99 14.48
C ALA A 173 7.59 18.23 15.62
N LEU A 174 6.57 17.38 15.78
CA LEU A 174 5.61 17.42 16.88
C LEU A 174 6.29 17.25 18.25
N LEU A 175 7.10 16.18 18.38
CA LEU A 175 7.82 15.91 19.62
C LEU A 175 8.87 16.97 19.95
N GLY A 176 9.50 17.56 18.94
CA GLY A 176 10.48 18.63 19.03
C GLY A 176 9.87 20.03 19.28
N ARG A 177 8.55 20.15 19.35
CA ARG A 177 7.82 21.42 19.51
C ARG A 177 8.03 22.40 18.35
N ASN A 178 8.36 21.90 17.16
CA ASN A 178 8.42 22.69 15.94
C ASN A 178 7.05 22.93 15.32
N VAL A 179 6.09 22.05 15.65
CA VAL A 179 4.67 22.16 15.31
C VAL A 179 3.84 21.84 16.56
N ASP A 180 2.60 22.32 16.60
CA ASP A 180 1.69 22.14 17.72
C ASP A 180 0.85 20.87 17.59
N ALA A 181 0.50 20.52 16.38
CA ALA A 181 -0.32 19.35 16.07
C ALA A 181 0.14 18.66 14.77
N VAL A 182 -0.30 17.44 14.61
CA VAL A 182 -0.28 16.71 13.34
C VAL A 182 -1.71 16.25 13.04
N LEU A 183 -2.16 16.42 11.80
CA LEU A 183 -3.35 15.76 11.26
C LEU A 183 -2.89 14.82 10.16
N TYR A 184 -3.20 13.55 10.30
CA TYR A 184 -2.82 12.53 9.32
C TYR A 184 -3.74 11.30 9.42
N ASP A 185 -3.46 10.30 8.58
CA ASP A 185 -4.25 9.07 8.48
C ASP A 185 -4.33 8.33 9.82
N ALA A 186 -5.53 8.03 10.24
CA ALA A 186 -5.83 7.51 11.58
C ALA A 186 -5.04 6.24 11.95
N PRO A 187 -4.88 5.22 11.08
CA PRO A 187 -4.13 4.03 11.45
C PRO A 187 -2.64 4.31 11.70
N ASN A 188 -2.04 5.24 10.93
CA ASN A 188 -0.65 5.64 11.14
C ASN A 188 -0.47 6.47 12.43
N VAL A 189 -1.42 7.40 12.70
CA VAL A 189 -1.47 8.18 13.95
C VAL A 189 -1.60 7.27 15.15
N ALA A 190 -2.53 6.29 15.11
CA ALA A 190 -2.74 5.35 16.19
C ALA A 190 -1.49 4.50 16.45
N TYR A 191 -0.88 3.95 15.40
CA TYR A 191 0.35 3.18 15.51
C TYR A 191 1.50 3.99 16.13
N PHE A 192 1.70 5.22 15.66
CA PHE A 192 2.73 6.10 16.21
C PHE A 192 2.48 6.40 17.69
N SER A 193 1.24 6.75 18.06
CA SER A 193 0.86 7.07 19.44
C SER A 193 1.09 5.92 20.41
N GLN A 194 0.85 4.69 19.96
CA GLN A 194 1.01 3.46 20.77
C GLN A 194 2.45 2.94 20.82
N THR A 195 3.34 3.42 19.95
CA THR A 195 4.73 2.97 19.85
C THR A 195 5.71 4.08 20.21
N ARG A 196 6.25 4.76 19.21
CA ARG A 196 7.26 5.82 19.40
C ARG A 196 6.74 7.06 20.12
N GLY A 197 5.43 7.30 20.06
CA GLY A 197 4.72 8.40 20.73
C GLY A 197 4.21 8.06 22.12
N GLU A 198 4.34 6.81 22.56
CA GLU A 198 3.78 6.34 23.86
C GLU A 198 4.18 7.23 25.03
N GLY A 199 3.18 7.69 25.79
CA GLY A 199 3.36 8.59 26.95
C GLY A 199 3.82 10.01 26.60
N ARG A 200 4.10 10.31 25.32
CA ARG A 200 4.54 11.64 24.84
C ARG A 200 3.52 12.34 23.95
N THR A 201 2.59 11.59 23.41
CA THR A 201 1.52 12.07 22.53
C THR A 201 0.17 11.53 22.95
N LYS A 202 -0.89 12.18 22.50
CA LYS A 202 -2.28 11.74 22.62
C LYS A 202 -3.03 12.04 21.32
N VAL A 203 -3.91 11.15 20.97
CA VAL A 203 -4.85 11.32 19.87
C VAL A 203 -6.05 12.07 20.40
N VAL A 204 -6.55 13.05 19.66
CA VAL A 204 -7.67 13.92 20.05
C VAL A 204 -8.64 14.07 18.88
N GLY A 205 -9.87 14.49 19.20
CA GLY A 205 -10.94 14.68 18.24
C GLY A 205 -11.58 13.38 17.73
N PRO A 206 -12.64 13.51 16.93
CA PRO A 206 -13.25 12.37 16.26
C PRO A 206 -12.38 11.86 15.09
N LEU A 207 -12.79 10.76 14.50
CA LEU A 207 -12.33 10.36 13.17
C LEU A 207 -12.95 11.31 12.15
N TYR A 208 -12.12 12.05 11.41
CA TYR A 208 -12.57 12.94 10.34
C TYR A 208 -12.54 12.17 9.02
N GLU A 209 -13.49 12.49 8.13
CA GLU A 209 -13.60 11.92 6.78
C GLU A 209 -13.36 10.40 6.71
N GLY A 210 -14.43 9.63 6.61
CA GLY A 210 -14.30 8.21 6.27
C GLY A 210 -13.63 8.07 4.91
N GLN A 211 -12.50 7.40 4.86
CA GLN A 211 -11.66 7.20 3.68
C GLN A 211 -11.41 5.72 3.43
N GLN A 212 -11.16 5.37 2.19
CA GLN A 212 -10.85 4.00 1.79
C GLN A 212 -9.57 3.97 0.98
N TYR A 213 -8.68 3.01 1.26
CA TYR A 213 -7.48 2.79 0.46
C TYR A 213 -7.75 1.81 -0.67
N GLY A 214 -7.19 2.11 -1.84
CA GLY A 214 -7.19 1.26 -3.01
C GLY A 214 -5.78 1.06 -3.56
N ILE A 215 -5.56 -0.09 -4.19
CA ILE A 215 -4.39 -0.30 -5.02
C ILE A 215 -4.56 0.57 -6.27
N VAL A 216 -3.52 1.29 -6.64
CA VAL A 216 -3.54 2.24 -7.76
C VAL A 216 -3.02 1.54 -9.01
N PHE A 217 -3.72 1.73 -10.15
CA PHE A 217 -3.38 1.16 -11.44
C PHE A 217 -3.26 2.23 -12.50
N HIS A 218 -2.34 2.03 -13.45
CA HIS A 218 -2.36 2.80 -14.68
C HIS A 218 -3.73 2.66 -15.38
N LYS A 219 -4.23 3.74 -15.98
CA LYS A 219 -5.55 3.73 -16.63
C LYS A 219 -5.68 2.62 -17.65
N GLY A 220 -6.69 1.75 -17.46
CA GLY A 220 -6.96 0.62 -18.34
C GLY A 220 -5.99 -0.55 -18.17
N SER A 221 -5.31 -0.65 -17.02
CA SER A 221 -4.42 -1.77 -16.69
C SER A 221 -5.14 -3.11 -16.77
N GLU A 222 -4.50 -4.10 -17.41
CA GLU A 222 -4.99 -5.48 -17.44
C GLU A 222 -4.98 -6.17 -16.08
N TRP A 223 -4.25 -5.59 -15.11
CA TRP A 223 -4.11 -6.17 -13.76
C TRP A 223 -5.22 -5.77 -12.79
N LEU A 224 -6.07 -4.80 -13.14
CA LEU A 224 -7.11 -4.30 -12.24
C LEU A 224 -8.11 -5.39 -11.86
N GLU A 225 -8.77 -5.99 -12.84
CA GLU A 225 -9.77 -7.04 -12.59
C GLU A 225 -9.18 -8.28 -11.89
N PRO A 226 -8.03 -8.84 -12.33
CA PRO A 226 -7.41 -9.95 -11.61
C PRO A 226 -7.04 -9.61 -10.16
N SER A 227 -6.68 -8.36 -9.88
CA SER A 227 -6.38 -7.90 -8.50
C SER A 227 -7.63 -7.79 -7.65
N ASN A 228 -8.76 -7.31 -8.21
CA ASN A 228 -10.04 -7.29 -7.50
C ASN A 228 -10.54 -8.70 -7.20
N GLU A 229 -10.44 -9.62 -8.17
CA GLU A 229 -10.75 -11.04 -7.95
C GLU A 229 -9.87 -11.65 -6.84
N ALA A 230 -8.58 -11.30 -6.80
CA ALA A 230 -7.67 -11.73 -5.76
C ALA A 230 -8.04 -11.18 -4.38
N LEU A 231 -8.35 -9.89 -4.26
CA LEU A 231 -8.80 -9.26 -3.02
C LEU A 231 -10.10 -9.90 -2.49
N ALA A 232 -11.08 -10.13 -3.37
CA ALA A 232 -12.32 -10.79 -3.02
C ALA A 232 -12.07 -12.23 -2.50
N ALA A 233 -11.23 -13.01 -3.20
CA ALA A 233 -10.89 -14.36 -2.80
C ALA A 233 -10.10 -14.40 -1.47
N MET A 234 -9.23 -13.41 -1.19
CA MET A 234 -8.52 -13.28 0.10
C MET A 234 -9.49 -13.05 1.26
N ARG A 235 -10.55 -12.27 1.04
CA ARG A 235 -11.61 -12.05 2.05
C ARG A 235 -12.44 -13.31 2.26
N GLU A 236 -12.78 -14.03 1.19
CA GLU A 236 -13.61 -15.24 1.24
C GLU A 236 -12.90 -16.39 1.95
N ASP A 237 -11.59 -16.57 1.74
CA ASP A 237 -10.83 -17.70 2.31
C ASP A 237 -10.11 -17.37 3.63
N GLY A 238 -10.24 -16.13 4.14
CA GLY A 238 -9.69 -15.68 5.42
C GLY A 238 -8.23 -15.22 5.36
N THR A 239 -7.57 -15.27 4.21
CA THR A 239 -6.18 -14.79 4.06
C THR A 239 -6.04 -13.30 4.38
N TYR A 240 -7.05 -12.50 4.02
CA TYR A 240 -7.06 -11.08 4.36
C TYR A 240 -7.06 -10.86 5.88
N ASP A 241 -7.89 -11.60 6.61
CA ASP A 241 -8.01 -11.51 8.07
C ASP A 241 -6.70 -11.92 8.76
N GLU A 242 -6.03 -12.98 8.26
CA GLU A 242 -4.72 -13.40 8.77
C GLU A 242 -3.64 -12.31 8.57
N ILE A 243 -3.62 -11.64 7.41
CA ILE A 243 -2.70 -10.53 7.14
C ILE A 243 -3.04 -9.33 8.04
N TYR A 244 -4.33 -9.01 8.19
CA TYR A 244 -4.79 -7.91 9.03
C TYR A 244 -4.41 -8.13 10.51
N GLU A 245 -4.70 -9.31 11.07
CA GLU A 245 -4.36 -9.67 12.46
C GLU A 245 -2.84 -9.64 12.71
N LYS A 246 -2.04 -10.08 11.73
CA LYS A 246 -0.58 -10.01 11.80
C LYS A 246 -0.07 -8.59 12.07
N TRP A 247 -0.67 -7.56 11.43
CA TRP A 247 -0.16 -6.20 11.49
C TRP A 247 -0.85 -5.31 12.52
N PHE A 248 -2.11 -5.58 12.83
CA PHE A 248 -2.92 -4.76 13.74
C PHE A 248 -3.26 -5.45 15.05
N GLY A 249 -2.98 -6.76 15.19
CA GLY A 249 -3.17 -7.53 16.43
C GLY A 249 -4.60 -7.96 16.73
N GLU A 250 -5.55 -7.62 15.85
CA GLU A 250 -6.96 -8.00 15.93
C GLU A 250 -7.52 -8.25 14.53
N ALA A 251 -8.59 -9.02 14.43
CA ALA A 251 -9.27 -9.21 13.15
C ALA A 251 -10.00 -7.92 12.72
N PRO A 252 -10.21 -7.71 11.40
CA PRO A 252 -10.98 -6.56 10.94
C PRO A 252 -12.39 -6.59 11.54
N THR A 253 -12.92 -5.42 11.91
CA THR A 253 -14.31 -5.32 12.36
C THR A 253 -15.23 -5.66 11.20
N ALA A 254 -16.15 -6.61 11.40
CA ALA A 254 -17.17 -6.91 10.40
C ALA A 254 -18.06 -5.68 10.16
N ASP A 255 -18.23 -5.28 8.90
CA ASP A 255 -19.16 -4.24 8.45
C ASP A 255 -20.65 -4.63 8.71
#